data_6032b432ac81b0a91e771fc9f5f09b13
#
_entry.id   6032b432ac81b0a91e771fc9f5f09b13
#
_cell.length_a   1.000
_cell.length_b   1.000
_cell.length_c   1.000
_cell.angle_alpha   90.00
_cell.angle_beta   90.00
_cell.angle_gamma   90.00
#
_symmetry.space_group_name_H-M   'P 1'
#
loop_
_entity.id
_entity.type
_entity.pdbx_description
1 polymer ?
#
loop_
_entity_poly.entity_id
_entity_poly.type
_entity_poly.pdbx_seq_one_letter_code
_entity_poly.pdbx_strand_id
1 'polypeptide(L)'
;MLCGECLVGDFLGDERAIQMVCDARPEILSHNMETVYRMHPAVRPQAKYQRSLAVLAQFKASGLVTKTGVMVGIGERDEEMLTLMDDIRTASKADILTIGQYLQPTRNHLPIDRWVHPDQFAMFKREALLRVFSVCESGPLVRSSYHAEEQADQLSRVV
;
A
#
# COMPACT_ATOMS: atom_id res chain seq x y z
N MET A 1 19.95 -2.05 -15.82
CA MET A 1 18.69 -1.29 -15.89
C MET A 1 18.31 -0.93 -14.46
N LEU A 2 18.11 0.33 -14.17
CA LEU A 2 17.66 0.76 -12.83
C LEU A 2 16.16 0.41 -12.71
N CYS A 3 15.80 -0.45 -11.77
CA CYS A 3 14.40 -0.70 -11.42
C CYS A 3 13.83 0.58 -10.80
N GLY A 4 12.89 1.22 -11.47
CA GLY A 4 12.28 2.47 -11.03
C GLY A 4 10.97 2.25 -10.31
N GLU A 5 10.97 2.22 -8.95
CA GLU A 5 9.77 2.42 -8.18
C GLU A 5 9.51 3.92 -7.98
N CYS A 6 8.30 4.36 -8.28
CA CYS A 6 7.85 5.73 -8.07
C CYS A 6 6.72 5.76 -7.04
N LEU A 7 6.97 6.33 -5.86
CA LEU A 7 5.96 6.56 -4.83
C LEU A 7 5.43 7.99 -4.95
N VAL A 8 4.13 8.13 -5.12
CA VAL A 8 3.48 9.43 -5.32
C VAL A 8 2.30 9.66 -4.39
N GLY A 9 1.92 10.93 -4.22
CA GLY A 9 0.72 11.36 -3.51
C GLY A 9 -0.55 11.09 -4.31
N ASP A 10 -1.68 11.60 -3.79
CA ASP A 10 -2.99 11.42 -4.42
C ASP A 10 -3.35 12.56 -5.39
N PHE A 11 -2.49 13.55 -5.57
CA PHE A 11 -2.69 14.73 -6.42
C PHE A 11 -4.07 15.41 -6.25
N LEU A 12 -4.64 15.33 -5.04
CA LEU A 12 -6.01 15.77 -4.72
C LEU A 12 -7.09 15.17 -5.64
N GLY A 13 -6.78 14.06 -6.31
CA GLY A 13 -7.65 13.39 -7.27
C GLY A 13 -7.63 13.98 -8.68
N ASP A 14 -6.63 14.80 -9.02
CA ASP A 14 -6.46 15.31 -10.39
C ASP A 14 -6.05 14.16 -11.32
N GLU A 15 -7.00 13.68 -12.11
CA GLU A 15 -6.81 12.57 -13.04
C GLU A 15 -5.73 12.84 -14.10
N ARG A 16 -5.57 14.11 -14.51
CA ARG A 16 -4.54 14.50 -15.50
C ARG A 16 -3.14 14.41 -14.91
N ALA A 17 -2.96 14.90 -13.68
CA ALA A 17 -1.70 14.80 -12.97
C ALA A 17 -1.32 13.33 -12.73
N ILE A 18 -2.28 12.49 -12.32
CA ILE A 18 -2.08 11.05 -12.15
C ILE A 18 -1.70 10.40 -13.49
N GLN A 19 -2.39 10.75 -14.58
CA GLN A 19 -2.10 10.21 -15.90
C GLN A 19 -0.69 10.57 -16.38
N MET A 20 -0.21 11.79 -16.12
CA MET A 20 1.16 12.19 -16.48
C MET A 20 2.21 11.29 -15.83
N VAL A 21 1.98 10.89 -14.56
CA VAL A 21 2.88 9.95 -13.89
C VAL A 21 2.78 8.54 -14.50
N CYS A 22 1.58 8.10 -14.86
CA CYS A 22 1.37 6.81 -15.53
C CYS A 22 2.07 6.80 -16.90
N ASP A 23 2.04 7.90 -17.65
CA ASP A 23 2.65 8.02 -18.97
C ASP A 23 4.19 7.97 -18.91
N ALA A 24 4.79 8.32 -17.76
CA ALA A 24 6.23 8.16 -17.54
C ALA A 24 6.66 6.68 -17.44
N ARG A 25 5.71 5.74 -17.35
CA ARG A 25 5.93 4.29 -17.37
C ARG A 25 6.98 3.78 -16.39
N PRO A 26 6.92 4.13 -15.08
CA PRO A 26 7.78 3.50 -14.09
C PRO A 26 7.52 1.98 -14.04
N GLU A 27 8.50 1.20 -13.64
CA GLU A 27 8.33 -0.27 -13.49
C GLU A 27 7.31 -0.61 -12.40
N ILE A 28 7.35 0.11 -11.28
CA ILE A 28 6.39 0.00 -10.19
C ILE A 28 5.87 1.41 -9.86
N LEU A 29 4.56 1.58 -9.87
CA LEU A 29 3.92 2.81 -9.43
C LEU A 29 3.19 2.57 -8.11
N SER A 30 3.55 3.37 -7.10
CA SER A 30 3.17 3.17 -5.71
C SER A 30 2.39 4.36 -5.15
N HIS A 31 1.30 4.07 -4.45
CA HIS A 31 0.57 5.02 -3.62
C HIS A 31 0.09 4.31 -2.36
N ASN A 32 0.45 4.84 -1.19
CA ASN A 32 0.14 4.18 0.07
C ASN A 32 -1.27 4.51 0.57
N MET A 33 -1.99 3.47 0.99
CA MET A 33 -3.24 3.62 1.76
C MET A 33 -2.97 4.07 3.20
N GLU A 34 -1.83 3.73 3.75
CA GLU A 34 -1.29 4.01 5.09
C GLU A 34 -2.06 3.33 6.22
N THR A 35 -3.40 3.38 6.24
CA THR A 35 -4.23 2.85 7.32
C THR A 35 -5.63 2.47 6.85
N VAL A 36 -6.41 1.87 7.75
CA VAL A 36 -7.79 1.45 7.53
C VAL A 36 -8.76 2.64 7.47
N TYR A 37 -9.95 2.42 6.91
CA TYR A 37 -10.96 3.47 6.69
C TYR A 37 -11.24 4.33 7.94
N ARG A 38 -11.51 3.68 9.09
CA ARG A 38 -11.86 4.36 10.35
C ARG A 38 -10.74 5.27 10.86
N MET A 39 -9.48 4.86 10.70
CA MET A 39 -8.32 5.61 11.18
C MET A 39 -7.85 6.70 10.21
N HIS A 40 -8.30 6.65 8.96
CA HIS A 40 -7.83 7.52 7.89
C HIS A 40 -7.92 9.02 8.21
N PRO A 41 -9.03 9.56 8.79
CA PRO A 41 -9.13 10.98 9.14
C PRO A 41 -8.11 11.42 10.20
N ALA A 42 -7.74 10.54 11.12
CA ALA A 42 -6.78 10.84 12.19
C ALA A 42 -5.31 10.73 11.71
N VAL A 43 -5.03 9.80 10.79
CA VAL A 43 -3.68 9.52 10.28
C VAL A 43 -3.34 10.43 9.09
N ARG A 44 -4.31 10.66 8.20
CA ARG A 44 -4.14 11.41 6.95
C ARG A 44 -5.30 12.40 6.73
N PRO A 45 -5.40 13.47 7.49
CA PRO A 45 -6.58 14.36 7.45
C PRO A 45 -6.82 15.02 6.09
N GLN A 46 -5.78 15.24 5.30
CA GLN A 46 -5.89 15.85 3.97
C GLN A 46 -6.18 14.84 2.86
N ALA A 47 -5.80 13.57 3.04
CA ALA A 47 -6.10 12.51 2.10
C ALA A 47 -7.50 11.94 2.33
N LYS A 48 -8.04 11.30 1.31
CA LYS A 48 -9.35 10.63 1.40
C LYS A 48 -9.20 9.16 1.01
N TYR A 49 -9.76 8.28 1.82
CA TYR A 49 -9.68 6.83 1.62
C TYR A 49 -10.12 6.41 0.21
N GLN A 50 -11.31 6.85 -0.22
CA GLN A 50 -11.84 6.53 -1.55
C GLN A 50 -11.00 7.14 -2.68
N ARG A 51 -10.41 8.32 -2.46
CA ARG A 51 -9.53 8.95 -3.44
C ARG A 51 -8.25 8.15 -3.61
N SER A 52 -7.65 7.64 -2.54
CA SER A 52 -6.48 6.76 -2.60
C SER A 52 -6.77 5.45 -3.37
N LEU A 53 -7.95 4.85 -3.15
CA LEU A 53 -8.38 3.69 -3.93
C LEU A 53 -8.55 4.03 -5.42
N ALA A 54 -9.09 5.19 -5.75
CA ALA A 54 -9.25 5.64 -7.14
C ALA A 54 -7.89 5.88 -7.83
N VAL A 55 -6.92 6.43 -7.12
CA VAL A 55 -5.53 6.59 -7.61
C VAL A 55 -4.93 5.23 -7.99
N LEU A 56 -5.02 4.25 -7.10
CA LEU A 56 -4.54 2.89 -7.37
C LEU A 56 -5.26 2.24 -8.55
N ALA A 57 -6.57 2.48 -8.68
CA ALA A 57 -7.36 1.99 -9.82
C ALA A 57 -6.88 2.59 -11.15
N GLN A 58 -6.57 3.88 -11.18
CA GLN A 58 -6.04 4.54 -12.38
C GLN A 58 -4.66 4.01 -12.76
N PHE A 59 -3.77 3.77 -11.78
CA PHE A 59 -2.47 3.14 -12.05
C PHE A 59 -2.65 1.78 -12.73
N LYS A 60 -3.53 0.94 -12.19
CA LYS A 60 -3.78 -0.40 -12.73
C LYS A 60 -4.43 -0.34 -14.11
N ALA A 61 -5.36 0.56 -14.33
CA ALA A 61 -5.99 0.79 -15.65
C ALA A 61 -4.98 1.21 -16.72
N SER A 62 -3.88 1.87 -16.32
CA SER A 62 -2.77 2.25 -17.22
C SER A 62 -1.81 1.07 -17.52
N GLY A 63 -2.09 -0.13 -17.01
CA GLY A 63 -1.30 -1.35 -17.27
C GLY A 63 0.02 -1.42 -16.50
N LEU A 64 0.16 -0.66 -15.40
CA LEU A 64 1.36 -0.62 -14.59
C LEU A 64 1.31 -1.64 -13.44
N VAL A 65 2.48 -2.08 -13.00
CA VAL A 65 2.62 -2.79 -11.72
C VAL A 65 2.29 -1.81 -10.61
N THR A 66 1.24 -2.12 -9.84
CA THR A 66 0.68 -1.22 -8.83
C THR A 66 0.96 -1.73 -7.44
N LYS A 67 1.51 -0.85 -6.60
CA LYS A 67 1.91 -1.15 -5.22
C LYS A 67 1.25 -0.20 -4.23
N THR A 68 0.93 -0.74 -3.06
CA THR A 68 0.43 0.04 -1.92
C THR A 68 1.02 -0.44 -0.61
N GLY A 69 1.14 0.47 0.35
CA GLY A 69 1.66 0.20 1.69
C GLY A 69 0.66 0.57 2.78
N VAL A 70 0.72 -0.17 3.88
CA VAL A 70 -0.10 0.02 5.07
C VAL A 70 0.76 -0.14 6.31
N MET A 71 0.44 0.62 7.34
CA MET A 71 1.04 0.51 8.68
C MET A 71 0.03 -0.10 9.64
N VAL A 72 0.52 -0.95 10.55
CA VAL A 72 -0.27 -1.55 11.63
C VAL A 72 0.30 -1.19 13.00
N GLY A 73 -0.55 -1.23 14.05
CA GLY A 73 -0.20 -0.81 15.40
C GLY A 73 -0.50 0.65 15.70
N ILE A 74 -1.39 1.30 14.91
CA ILE A 74 -1.79 2.70 15.06
C ILE A 74 -3.18 2.86 15.72
N GLY A 75 -3.93 1.70 15.92
CA GLY A 75 -5.27 1.65 16.51
C GLY A 75 -6.31 0.93 15.63
N GLU A 76 -5.90 0.33 14.55
CA GLU A 76 -6.72 -0.52 13.70
C GLU A 76 -7.00 -1.87 14.37
N ARG A 77 -8.09 -2.53 13.93
CA ARG A 77 -8.40 -3.92 14.27
C ARG A 77 -8.04 -4.84 13.10
N ASP A 78 -7.82 -6.10 13.41
CA ASP A 78 -7.42 -7.08 12.39
C ASP A 78 -8.47 -7.24 11.29
N GLU A 79 -9.76 -7.24 11.65
CA GLU A 79 -10.85 -7.33 10.68
C GLU A 79 -10.90 -6.11 9.74
N GLU A 80 -10.51 -4.94 10.25
CA GLU A 80 -10.42 -3.73 9.42
C GLU A 80 -9.29 -3.82 8.40
N MET A 81 -8.16 -4.49 8.75
CA MET A 81 -7.08 -4.78 7.82
C MET A 81 -7.53 -5.73 6.71
N LEU A 82 -8.29 -6.77 7.04
CA LEU A 82 -8.84 -7.68 6.03
C LEU A 82 -9.81 -6.95 5.09
N THR A 83 -10.67 -6.10 5.64
CA THR A 83 -11.57 -5.25 4.85
C THR A 83 -10.79 -4.31 3.92
N LEU A 84 -9.72 -3.68 4.42
CA LEU A 84 -8.86 -2.82 3.58
C LEU A 84 -8.25 -3.59 2.41
N MET A 85 -7.77 -4.82 2.65
CA MET A 85 -7.25 -5.68 1.58
C MET A 85 -8.33 -5.98 0.53
N ASP A 86 -9.56 -6.28 0.96
CA ASP A 86 -10.70 -6.51 0.06
C ASP A 86 -11.04 -5.26 -0.74
N ASP A 87 -11.04 -4.08 -0.11
CA ASP A 87 -11.29 -2.79 -0.77
C ASP A 87 -10.24 -2.50 -1.85
N ILE A 88 -8.96 -2.69 -1.51
CA ILE A 88 -7.86 -2.49 -2.47
C ILE A 88 -8.01 -3.43 -3.67
N ARG A 89 -8.28 -4.71 -3.43
CA ARG A 89 -8.44 -5.70 -4.51
C ARG A 89 -9.65 -5.41 -5.38
N THR A 90 -10.76 -5.03 -4.77
CA THR A 90 -12.00 -4.70 -5.50
C THR A 90 -11.83 -3.44 -6.35
N ALA A 91 -11.22 -2.39 -5.79
CA ALA A 91 -11.09 -1.11 -6.46
C ALA A 91 -10.00 -1.09 -7.54
N SER A 92 -8.85 -1.72 -7.29
CA SER A 92 -7.65 -1.52 -8.12
C SER A 92 -6.98 -2.79 -8.62
N LYS A 93 -7.21 -3.94 -7.98
CA LYS A 93 -6.46 -5.18 -8.23
C LYS A 93 -4.94 -4.97 -8.11
N ALA A 94 -4.50 -4.11 -7.18
CA ALA A 94 -3.08 -3.83 -6.95
C ALA A 94 -2.26 -5.13 -6.81
N ASP A 95 -1.04 -5.13 -7.34
CA ASP A 95 -0.19 -6.33 -7.43
C ASP A 95 0.58 -6.58 -6.14
N ILE A 96 1.07 -5.52 -5.50
CA ILE A 96 2.00 -5.59 -4.37
C ILE A 96 1.40 -4.89 -3.15
N LEU A 97 1.45 -5.57 -2.00
CA LEU A 97 1.08 -5.00 -0.70
C LEU A 97 2.27 -5.07 0.26
N THR A 98 2.58 -3.97 0.92
CA THR A 98 3.55 -3.92 2.02
C THR A 98 2.85 -3.58 3.33
N ILE A 99 3.19 -4.29 4.40
CA ILE A 99 2.63 -4.09 5.74
C ILE A 99 3.77 -3.98 6.75
N GLY A 100 3.90 -2.82 7.38
CA GLY A 100 4.94 -2.54 8.36
C GLY A 100 4.40 -2.06 9.70
N GLN A 101 5.22 -2.11 10.75
CA GLN A 101 4.89 -1.55 12.06
C GLN A 101 4.86 -0.02 11.98
N TYR A 102 3.78 0.57 12.48
CA TYR A 102 3.73 2.02 12.71
C TYR A 102 4.77 2.44 13.75
N LEU A 103 5.55 3.45 13.40
CA LEU A 103 6.47 4.14 14.30
C LEU A 103 6.07 5.61 14.37
N GLN A 104 5.87 6.13 15.58
CA GLN A 104 5.47 7.53 15.78
C GLN A 104 6.59 8.47 15.30
N PRO A 105 6.38 9.29 14.26
CA PRO A 105 7.44 10.15 13.73
C PRO A 105 7.84 11.27 14.69
N THR A 106 6.85 11.91 15.32
CA THR A 106 7.05 12.97 16.32
C THR A 106 5.96 12.89 17.39
N ARG A 107 6.13 13.62 18.50
CA ARG A 107 5.14 13.69 19.59
C ARG A 107 3.78 14.24 19.16
N ASN A 108 3.69 14.92 18.01
CA ASN A 108 2.45 15.47 17.48
C ASN A 108 1.65 14.47 16.63
N HIS A 109 2.23 13.31 16.32
CA HIS A 109 1.56 12.22 15.63
C HIS A 109 0.88 11.27 16.64
N LEU A 110 -0.02 10.43 16.14
CA LEU A 110 -0.66 9.42 16.98
C LEU A 110 0.39 8.55 17.68
N PRO A 111 0.21 8.24 18.98
CA PRO A 111 1.09 7.29 19.65
C PRO A 111 0.96 5.89 19.05
N ILE A 112 2.00 5.07 19.26
CA ILE A 112 1.89 3.64 18.94
C ILE A 112 0.84 3.04 19.87
N ASP A 113 -0.19 2.42 19.28
CA ASP A 113 -1.26 1.76 20.02
C ASP A 113 -0.80 0.38 20.53
N ARG A 114 -0.13 -0.37 19.64
CA ARG A 114 0.41 -1.69 19.97
C ARG A 114 1.65 -2.03 19.14
N TRP A 115 2.53 -2.83 19.71
CA TRP A 115 3.58 -3.53 18.98
C TRP A 115 2.99 -4.84 18.44
N VAL A 116 2.86 -4.92 17.13
CA VAL A 116 2.24 -6.07 16.46
C VAL A 116 3.19 -7.26 16.47
N HIS A 117 2.70 -8.42 16.94
CA HIS A 117 3.50 -9.63 17.00
C HIS A 117 3.88 -10.15 15.61
N PRO A 118 5.08 -10.74 15.42
CA PRO A 118 5.49 -11.32 14.12
C PRO A 118 4.49 -12.33 13.53
N ASP A 119 3.81 -13.12 14.34
CA ASP A 119 2.79 -14.08 13.89
C ASP A 119 1.59 -13.38 13.26
N GLN A 120 1.26 -12.16 13.72
CA GLN A 120 0.20 -11.35 13.16
C GLN A 120 0.59 -10.83 11.76
N PHE A 121 1.83 -10.41 11.59
CA PHE A 121 2.37 -10.07 10.26
C PHE A 121 2.33 -11.26 9.31
N ALA A 122 2.67 -12.46 9.80
CA ALA A 122 2.58 -13.69 9.02
C ALA A 122 1.14 -14.01 8.60
N MET A 123 0.17 -13.78 9.50
CA MET A 123 -1.25 -13.93 9.19
C MET A 123 -1.68 -12.94 8.11
N PHE A 124 -1.34 -11.66 8.22
CA PHE A 124 -1.65 -10.66 7.21
C PHE A 124 -1.06 -11.00 5.83
N LYS A 125 0.19 -11.49 5.79
CA LYS A 125 0.81 -11.96 4.53
C LYS A 125 -0.01 -13.08 3.89
N ARG A 126 -0.38 -14.10 4.67
CA ARG A 126 -1.21 -15.22 4.18
C ARG A 126 -2.55 -14.72 3.64
N GLU A 127 -3.23 -13.85 4.39
CA GLU A 127 -4.52 -13.28 3.99
C GLU A 127 -4.43 -12.43 2.71
N ALA A 128 -3.35 -11.67 2.53
CA ALA A 128 -3.10 -10.92 1.30
C ALA A 128 -2.91 -11.85 0.10
N LEU A 129 -2.11 -12.91 0.25
CA LEU A 129 -1.89 -13.88 -0.83
C LEU A 129 -3.17 -14.65 -1.19
N LEU A 130 -4.03 -14.98 -0.22
CA LEU A 130 -5.35 -15.56 -0.48
C LEU A 130 -6.27 -14.61 -1.26
N ARG A 131 -6.10 -13.29 -1.11
CA ARG A 131 -6.79 -12.23 -1.87
C ARG A 131 -6.15 -11.92 -3.21
N VAL A 132 -5.20 -12.76 -3.63
CA VAL A 132 -4.56 -12.68 -4.96
C VAL A 132 -3.70 -11.42 -5.14
N PHE A 133 -3.12 -10.87 -4.08
CA PHE A 133 -1.94 -10.03 -4.25
C PHE A 133 -0.80 -10.90 -4.77
N SER A 134 -0.10 -10.46 -5.81
CA SER A 134 1.01 -11.22 -6.39
C SER A 134 2.21 -11.30 -5.46
N VAL A 135 2.45 -10.21 -4.72
CA VAL A 135 3.51 -10.11 -3.72
C VAL A 135 2.96 -9.43 -2.46
N CYS A 136 3.30 -9.96 -1.30
CA CYS A 136 3.06 -9.31 -0.02
C CYS A 136 4.30 -9.40 0.87
N GLU A 137 4.85 -8.24 1.24
CA GLU A 137 5.86 -8.10 2.26
C GLU A 137 5.22 -7.60 3.55
N SER A 138 5.33 -8.38 4.62
CA SER A 138 4.68 -8.10 5.90
C SER A 138 5.61 -8.44 7.05
N GLY A 139 5.95 -7.44 7.85
CA GLY A 139 6.86 -7.62 8.99
C GLY A 139 7.15 -6.31 9.73
N PRO A 140 7.70 -6.39 10.96
CA PRO A 140 7.95 -5.22 11.80
C PRO A 140 8.90 -4.20 11.17
N LEU A 141 9.85 -4.65 10.37
CA LEU A 141 10.88 -3.83 9.73
C LEU A 141 10.57 -3.49 8.27
N VAL A 142 9.45 -3.96 7.73
CA VAL A 142 9.03 -3.67 6.35
C VAL A 142 8.72 -2.18 6.20
N ARG A 143 9.17 -1.59 5.09
CA ARG A 143 8.88 -0.23 4.65
C ARG A 143 8.42 -0.27 3.20
N SER A 144 7.82 0.80 2.69
CA SER A 144 7.30 0.87 1.32
C SER A 144 8.37 0.58 0.26
N SER A 145 9.62 0.95 0.49
CA SER A 145 10.75 0.70 -0.41
C SER A 145 11.46 -0.66 -0.20
N TYR A 146 10.97 -1.49 0.73
CA TYR A 146 11.62 -2.75 1.08
C TYR A 146 11.58 -3.72 -0.09
N HIS A 147 12.76 -4.23 -0.50
CA HIS A 147 12.92 -5.22 -1.59
C HIS A 147 12.25 -4.86 -2.94
N ALA A 148 12.23 -3.59 -3.33
CA ALA A 148 11.58 -3.15 -4.57
C ALA A 148 12.13 -3.87 -5.82
N GLU A 149 13.45 -4.09 -5.90
CA GLU A 149 14.09 -4.82 -7.01
C GLU A 149 13.64 -6.28 -7.07
N GLU A 150 13.62 -6.98 -5.92
CA GLU A 150 13.19 -8.38 -5.84
C GLU A 150 11.70 -8.54 -6.19
N GLN A 151 10.88 -7.56 -5.85
CA GLN A 151 9.45 -7.54 -6.17
C GLN A 151 9.20 -7.43 -7.68
N ALA A 152 9.98 -6.59 -8.37
CA ALA A 152 9.92 -6.47 -9.83
C ALA A 152 10.34 -7.77 -10.51
N ASP A 153 11.41 -8.42 -10.04
CA ASP A 153 11.91 -9.69 -10.57
C ASP A 153 10.92 -10.84 -10.37
N GLN A 154 10.25 -10.89 -9.21
CA GLN A 154 9.23 -11.91 -8.94
C GLN A 154 8.04 -11.80 -9.91
N LEU A 155 7.60 -10.59 -10.22
CA LEU A 155 6.50 -10.35 -11.16
C LEU A 155 6.89 -10.67 -12.60
N SER A 156 8.15 -10.42 -12.99
CA SER A 156 8.65 -10.73 -14.34
C SER A 156 8.71 -12.24 -14.64
N ARG A 157 8.72 -13.08 -13.60
CA ARG A 157 8.77 -14.56 -13.72
C ARG A 157 7.38 -15.21 -13.80
N VAL A 158 6.32 -14.45 -13.57
CA VAL A 158 4.93 -14.94 -13.52
C VAL A 158 4.17 -14.66 -14.84
N VAL A 159 4.80 -13.93 -15.75
CA VAL A 159 4.27 -13.62 -17.10
C VAL A 159 4.88 -14.59 -18.17
#